data_6cbecb8856e53201c3f368370654fcf6
#
_entry.id   6cbecb8856e53201c3f368370654fcf6
#
_cell.length_a   1.000
_cell.length_b   1.000
_cell.length_c   1.000
_cell.angle_alpha   90.00
_cell.angle_beta   90.00
_cell.angle_gamma   90.00
#
_symmetry.space_group_name_H-M   'P 1'
#
loop_
_entity.id
_entity.type
_entity.pdbx_description
1 polymer ?
#
loop_
_entity_poly.entity_id
_entity_poly.type
_entity_poly.pdbx_seq_one_letter_code
_entity_poly.pdbx_strand_id
1 'polypeptide(L)'
;MKILILYVPRSGTNSITDYFLKQQPNYEYFNQPFTLYKETGIKKIRYEECIKYENVLVKSDINSFNLLKINKQKIINDFDKVLLISRKNKRNQAISYIDAENNKNFLNKTKRKYYLDGISKERIKELEERFTNLENVLFELKDPLFRFFYYEDLFYGDFYELFNYLNINHIDEDFKNILDNSNKYSIGYHPNKINKTII
;
A
#
# COMPACT_ATOMS: atom_id res chain seq x y z
N MET A 1 4.69 4.05 19.96
CA MET A 1 3.52 4.31 19.09
C MET A 1 3.34 3.17 18.09
N LYS A 2 2.13 2.67 17.96
CA LYS A 2 1.79 1.56 17.08
C LYS A 2 1.00 2.08 15.88
N ILE A 3 1.47 1.78 14.67
CA ILE A 3 0.89 2.27 13.41
C ILE A 3 0.44 1.09 12.56
N LEU A 4 -0.79 1.13 12.07
CA LEU A 4 -1.34 0.18 11.12
C LEU A 4 -1.59 0.88 9.78
N ILE A 5 -1.05 0.32 8.70
CA ILE A 5 -1.35 0.73 7.33
C ILE A 5 -2.17 -0.36 6.67
N LEU A 6 -3.42 -0.07 6.33
CA LEU A 6 -4.27 -0.90 5.51
C LEU A 6 -4.38 -0.29 4.11
N TYR A 7 -4.22 -1.09 3.08
CA TYR A 7 -4.15 -0.54 1.74
C TYR A 7 -4.76 -1.47 0.67
N VAL A 8 -5.25 -0.86 -0.40
CA VAL A 8 -5.56 -1.57 -1.64
C VAL A 8 -4.23 -1.82 -2.39
N PRO A 9 -3.96 -3.04 -2.90
CA PRO A 9 -2.71 -3.34 -3.59
C PRO A 9 -2.32 -2.31 -4.66
N ARG A 10 -1.02 -2.02 -4.79
CA ARG A 10 -0.45 -1.03 -5.74
C ARG A 10 -0.80 0.43 -5.46
N SER A 11 -0.99 0.79 -4.20
CA SER A 11 -1.24 2.17 -3.72
C SER A 11 0.02 2.88 -3.22
N GLY A 12 1.22 2.48 -3.64
CA GLY A 12 2.47 3.18 -3.33
C GLY A 12 2.97 3.08 -1.88
N THR A 13 2.37 2.20 -1.07
CA THR A 13 2.68 2.08 0.36
C THR A 13 4.12 1.68 0.69
N ASN A 14 4.85 1.03 -0.25
CA ASN A 14 6.25 0.71 -0.03
C ASN A 14 7.10 1.97 0.13
N SER A 15 6.90 2.98 -0.72
CA SER A 15 7.65 4.24 -0.64
C SER A 15 7.37 4.98 0.67
N ILE A 16 6.11 4.96 1.12
CA ILE A 16 5.70 5.56 2.40
C ILE A 16 6.39 4.84 3.56
N THR A 17 6.36 3.51 3.58
CA THR A 17 6.97 2.72 4.66
C THR A 17 8.49 2.82 4.65
N ASP A 18 9.13 2.77 3.49
CA ASP A 18 10.59 2.90 3.36
C ASP A 18 11.06 4.26 3.90
N TYR A 19 10.34 5.33 3.57
CA TYR A 19 10.65 6.67 4.08
C TYR A 19 10.43 6.78 5.59
N PHE A 20 9.26 6.31 6.08
CA PHE A 20 8.97 6.32 7.51
C PHE A 20 10.06 5.62 8.31
N LEU A 21 10.46 4.41 7.90
CA LEU A 21 11.47 3.63 8.61
C LEU A 21 12.87 4.27 8.55
N LYS A 22 13.17 5.00 7.48
CA LYS A 22 14.41 5.78 7.39
C LYS A 22 14.44 6.90 8.44
N GLN A 23 13.29 7.58 8.65
CA GLN A 23 13.16 8.66 9.63
C GLN A 23 12.99 8.14 11.08
N GLN A 24 12.48 6.94 11.23
CA GLN A 24 12.15 6.33 12.52
C GLN A 24 12.76 4.92 12.61
N PRO A 25 14.10 4.80 12.72
CA PRO A 25 14.80 3.51 12.66
C PRO A 25 14.55 2.60 13.89
N ASN A 26 13.94 3.12 14.94
CA ASN A 26 13.58 2.41 16.16
C ASN A 26 12.23 1.69 16.09
N TYR A 27 11.56 1.71 14.91
CA TYR A 27 10.33 0.98 14.71
C TYR A 27 10.59 -0.43 14.19
N GLU A 28 9.94 -1.42 14.81
CA GLU A 28 9.84 -2.75 14.22
C GLU A 28 8.85 -2.74 13.07
N TYR A 29 9.19 -3.44 11.97
CA TYR A 29 8.39 -3.45 10.76
C TYR A 29 7.86 -4.83 10.42
N PHE A 30 6.54 -4.93 10.32
CA PHE A 30 5.85 -6.14 9.88
C PHE A 30 5.12 -5.90 8.56
N ASN A 31 5.62 -6.56 7.51
CA ASN A 31 4.99 -6.52 6.20
C ASN A 31 4.08 -7.74 6.04
N GLN A 32 2.80 -7.52 5.76
CA GLN A 32 1.80 -8.55 5.49
C GLN A 32 1.64 -9.59 6.63
N PRO A 33 1.58 -9.20 7.92
CA PRO A 33 1.51 -10.18 9.01
C PRO A 33 0.19 -10.96 9.03
N PHE A 34 -0.82 -10.46 8.31
CA PHE A 34 -2.15 -11.08 8.20
C PHE A 34 -2.30 -12.01 7.00
N THR A 35 -1.28 -12.12 6.14
CA THR A 35 -1.34 -13.00 4.98
C THR A 35 -1.29 -14.46 5.41
N LEU A 36 -2.27 -15.23 4.94
CA LEU A 36 -2.32 -16.68 5.14
C LEU A 36 -1.41 -17.35 4.10
N TYR A 37 -0.25 -17.82 4.50
CA TYR A 37 0.61 -18.63 3.63
C TYR A 37 0.03 -20.03 3.50
N LYS A 38 -0.49 -20.37 2.32
CA LYS A 38 -1.09 -21.69 2.05
C LYS A 38 -0.07 -22.84 2.08
N GLU A 39 1.19 -22.56 1.75
CA GLU A 39 2.21 -23.57 1.51
C GLU A 39 2.84 -24.17 2.77
N THR A 40 2.80 -23.47 3.89
CA THR A 40 3.48 -23.92 5.13
C THR A 40 2.54 -24.42 6.20
N GLY A 41 1.23 -24.38 5.98
CA GLY A 41 0.24 -24.73 7.01
C GLY A 41 0.26 -23.80 8.23
N ILE A 42 1.15 -22.85 8.27
CA ILE A 42 1.34 -21.91 9.38
C ILE A 42 0.31 -20.79 9.22
N LYS A 43 -0.89 -21.05 9.70
CA LYS A 43 -1.92 -20.01 9.95
C LYS A 43 -1.56 -19.13 11.16
N LYS A 44 -0.30 -18.91 11.44
CA LYS A 44 0.08 -18.10 12.58
C LYS A 44 -0.03 -16.65 12.17
N ILE A 45 -1.16 -16.06 12.51
CA ILE A 45 -1.34 -14.62 12.45
C ILE A 45 -0.25 -14.05 13.36
N ARG A 46 0.73 -13.37 12.76
CA ARG A 46 1.82 -12.73 13.50
C ARG A 46 1.37 -11.46 14.25
N TYR A 47 0.06 -11.24 14.33
CA TYR A 47 -0.55 -10.10 14.97
C TYR A 47 -0.15 -9.98 16.45
N GLU A 48 -0.26 -11.09 17.23
CA GLU A 48 0.13 -11.10 18.64
C GLU A 48 1.62 -10.82 18.83
N GLU A 49 2.44 -11.09 17.83
CA GLU A 49 3.84 -10.74 17.79
C GLU A 49 4.02 -9.24 17.57
N CYS A 50 3.27 -8.67 16.61
CA CYS A 50 3.36 -7.25 16.28
C CYS A 50 3.05 -6.34 17.48
N ILE A 51 2.01 -6.65 18.24
CA ILE A 51 1.53 -5.79 19.33
C ILE A 51 2.42 -5.79 20.59
N LYS A 52 3.42 -6.68 20.65
CA LYS A 52 4.38 -6.72 21.77
C LYS A 52 5.35 -5.55 21.76
N TYR A 53 5.55 -4.91 20.63
CA TYR A 53 6.47 -3.80 20.48
C TYR A 53 5.79 -2.47 20.79
N GLU A 54 6.50 -1.59 21.47
CA GLU A 54 6.02 -0.21 21.76
C GLU A 54 5.99 0.63 20.49
N ASN A 55 7.02 0.49 19.67
CA ASN A 55 7.13 1.17 18.37
C ASN A 55 7.06 0.13 17.27
N VAL A 56 5.93 0.09 16.58
CA VAL A 56 5.71 -0.86 15.49
C VAL A 56 4.97 -0.23 14.32
N LEU A 57 5.43 -0.56 13.13
CA LEU A 57 4.77 -0.27 11.87
C LEU A 57 4.28 -1.57 11.23
N VAL A 58 2.99 -1.74 11.16
CA VAL A 58 2.35 -2.88 10.50
C VAL A 58 1.76 -2.42 9.18
N LYS A 59 2.06 -3.14 8.11
CA LYS A 59 1.48 -2.89 6.79
C LYS A 59 0.80 -4.15 6.26
N SER A 60 -0.47 -4.05 5.89
CA SER A 60 -1.22 -5.16 5.32
C SER A 60 -2.18 -4.72 4.21
N ASP A 61 -2.33 -5.56 3.19
CA ASP A 61 -3.40 -5.34 2.22
C ASP A 61 -4.77 -5.62 2.87
N ILE A 62 -5.77 -4.85 2.42
CA ILE A 62 -7.11 -4.90 2.99
C ILE A 62 -7.79 -6.25 2.76
N ASN A 63 -7.46 -6.95 1.67
CA ASN A 63 -8.06 -8.26 1.39
C ASN A 63 -7.60 -9.28 2.44
N SER A 64 -6.28 -9.34 2.73
CA SER A 64 -5.74 -10.21 3.78
C SER A 64 -6.32 -9.89 5.15
N PHE A 65 -6.43 -8.58 5.47
CA PHE A 65 -7.05 -8.12 6.71
C PHE A 65 -8.53 -8.50 6.79
N ASN A 66 -9.27 -8.35 5.68
CA ASN A 66 -10.71 -8.67 5.63
C ASN A 66 -11.02 -10.16 5.77
N LEU A 67 -10.12 -11.02 5.32
CA LEU A 67 -10.24 -12.47 5.46
C LEU A 67 -9.96 -13.00 6.88
N LEU A 68 -9.50 -12.14 7.79
CA LEU A 68 -9.27 -12.55 9.17
C LEU A 68 -10.60 -12.94 9.84
N LYS A 69 -10.59 -14.10 10.49
CA LYS A 69 -11.70 -14.57 11.34
C LYS A 69 -11.67 -14.01 12.77
N ILE A 70 -10.80 -13.03 13.02
CA ILE A 70 -10.64 -12.37 14.31
C ILE A 70 -11.48 -11.10 14.32
N ASN A 71 -11.88 -10.66 15.51
CA ASN A 71 -12.53 -9.37 15.68
C ASN A 71 -11.61 -8.23 15.22
N LYS A 72 -11.94 -7.65 14.05
CA LYS A 72 -11.17 -6.59 13.41
C LYS A 72 -11.08 -5.34 14.27
N GLN A 73 -12.15 -4.99 14.98
CA GLN A 73 -12.16 -3.85 15.88
C GLN A 73 -11.17 -4.01 17.03
N LYS A 74 -11.02 -5.22 17.56
CA LYS A 74 -9.99 -5.51 18.57
C LYS A 74 -8.60 -5.25 18.02
N ILE A 75 -8.31 -5.72 16.78
CA ILE A 75 -7.01 -5.48 16.14
C ILE A 75 -6.78 -3.98 15.99
N ILE A 76 -7.78 -3.25 15.49
CA ILE A 76 -7.69 -1.81 15.26
C ILE A 76 -7.40 -1.06 16.55
N ASN A 77 -8.06 -1.41 17.63
CA ASN A 77 -7.91 -0.77 18.94
C ASN A 77 -6.53 -0.96 19.58
N ASP A 78 -5.72 -1.90 19.07
CA ASP A 78 -4.36 -2.10 19.57
C ASP A 78 -3.35 -1.15 18.89
N PHE A 79 -3.79 -0.32 17.93
CA PHE A 79 -2.95 0.66 17.25
C PHE A 79 -3.32 2.09 17.60
N ASP A 80 -2.32 2.94 17.77
CA ASP A 80 -2.49 4.36 18.07
C ASP A 80 -2.92 5.16 16.83
N LYS A 81 -2.53 4.69 15.64
CA LYS A 81 -2.83 5.32 14.34
C LYS A 81 -3.11 4.28 13.28
N VAL A 82 -4.13 4.55 12.47
CA VAL A 82 -4.51 3.69 11.34
C VAL A 82 -4.58 4.52 10.07
N LEU A 83 -3.75 4.16 9.10
CA LEU A 83 -3.72 4.73 7.77
C LEU A 83 -4.47 3.82 6.80
N LEU A 84 -5.41 4.39 6.06
CA LEU A 84 -6.11 3.73 4.97
C LEU A 84 -5.60 4.33 3.66
N ILE A 85 -5.05 3.51 2.77
CA ILE A 85 -4.43 4.00 1.55
C ILE A 85 -5.01 3.31 0.32
N SER A 86 -5.49 4.11 -0.63
CA SER A 86 -5.98 3.63 -1.91
C SER A 86 -5.38 4.45 -3.07
N ARG A 87 -5.89 4.24 -4.27
CA ARG A 87 -5.50 4.95 -5.47
C ARG A 87 -6.74 5.42 -6.23
N LYS A 88 -6.79 6.70 -6.63
CA LYS A 88 -7.92 7.26 -7.40
C LYS A 88 -8.01 6.59 -8.78
N ASN A 89 -6.89 6.51 -9.47
CA ASN A 89 -6.85 5.94 -10.82
C ASN A 89 -6.79 4.41 -10.77
N LYS A 90 -7.96 3.76 -10.75
CA LYS A 90 -8.10 2.30 -10.69
C LYS A 90 -7.52 1.60 -11.94
N ARG A 91 -7.61 2.22 -13.10
CA ARG A 91 -7.03 1.69 -14.34
C ARG A 91 -5.51 1.59 -14.25
N ASN A 92 -4.83 2.67 -13.83
CA ASN A 92 -3.38 2.64 -13.62
C ASN A 92 -2.97 1.68 -12.51
N GLN A 93 -3.82 1.54 -11.48
CA GLN A 93 -3.62 0.56 -10.42
C GLN A 93 -3.68 -0.88 -10.97
N ALA A 94 -4.67 -1.19 -11.81
CA ALA A 94 -4.84 -2.48 -12.46
C ALA A 94 -3.64 -2.82 -13.36
N ILE A 95 -3.24 -1.88 -14.23
CA ILE A 95 -2.07 -2.04 -15.10
C ILE A 95 -0.80 -2.31 -14.27
N SER A 96 -0.58 -1.55 -13.21
CA SER A 96 0.57 -1.76 -12.31
C SER A 96 0.53 -3.11 -11.59
N TYR A 97 -0.66 -3.65 -11.34
CA TYR A 97 -0.82 -4.98 -10.75
C TYR A 97 -0.46 -6.08 -11.74
N ILE A 98 -0.99 -6.01 -12.97
CA ILE A 98 -0.70 -6.97 -14.04
C ILE A 98 0.79 -6.99 -14.37
N ASP A 99 1.42 -5.81 -14.45
CA ASP A 99 2.86 -5.71 -14.65
C ASP A 99 3.63 -6.45 -13.56
N ALA A 100 3.22 -6.29 -12.30
CA ALA A 100 3.85 -6.99 -11.19
C ALA A 100 3.61 -8.51 -11.20
N GLU A 101 2.42 -8.98 -11.63
CA GLU A 101 2.12 -10.40 -11.84
C GLU A 101 3.02 -10.99 -12.92
N ASN A 102 3.07 -10.37 -14.09
CA ASN A 102 3.80 -10.85 -15.26
C ASN A 102 5.32 -10.92 -14.99
N ASN A 103 5.84 -9.96 -14.25
CA ASN A 103 7.26 -9.93 -13.89
C ASN A 103 7.60 -10.75 -12.65
N LYS A 104 6.62 -11.41 -11.99
CA LYS A 104 6.76 -12.07 -10.68
C LYS A 104 7.44 -11.17 -9.65
N ASN A 105 7.19 -9.86 -9.72
CA ASN A 105 8.01 -8.84 -9.08
C ASN A 105 7.17 -7.84 -8.28
N PHE A 106 6.47 -8.34 -7.26
CA PHE A 106 5.71 -7.48 -6.34
C PHE A 106 6.60 -6.66 -5.39
N LEU A 107 7.85 -7.10 -5.18
CA LEU A 107 8.74 -6.55 -4.16
C LEU A 107 10.04 -5.94 -4.71
N ASN A 108 10.51 -6.32 -5.88
CA ASN A 108 11.83 -5.90 -6.39
C ASN A 108 11.79 -4.56 -7.13
N LYS A 109 12.74 -3.70 -6.77
CA LYS A 109 12.97 -2.36 -7.34
C LYS A 109 13.87 -2.38 -8.60
N THR A 110 14.12 -3.54 -9.22
CA THR A 110 14.99 -3.64 -10.40
C THR A 110 14.31 -3.08 -11.64
N LYS A 111 15.11 -2.59 -12.60
CA LYS A 111 14.65 -2.03 -13.89
C LYS A 111 13.62 -2.96 -14.54
N ARG A 112 12.35 -2.53 -14.53
CA ARG A 112 11.25 -3.28 -15.14
C ARG A 112 11.24 -3.02 -16.64
N LYS A 113 11.26 -4.08 -17.45
CA LYS A 113 10.75 -3.98 -18.80
C LYS A 113 9.22 -4.05 -18.69
N TYR A 114 8.55 -2.98 -19.08
CA TYR A 114 7.10 -2.96 -19.11
C TYR A 114 6.60 -3.83 -20.26
N TYR A 115 6.01 -4.96 -19.94
CA TYR A 115 5.31 -5.80 -20.90
C TYR A 115 3.82 -5.42 -20.85
N LEU A 116 3.46 -4.37 -21.58
CA LEU A 116 2.05 -3.97 -21.74
C LEU A 116 1.39 -4.66 -22.92
N ASP A 117 2.19 -5.31 -23.78
CA ASP A 117 1.69 -6.01 -24.97
C ASP A 117 0.87 -7.24 -24.54
N GLY A 118 -0.35 -7.35 -25.07
CA GLY A 118 -1.23 -8.49 -24.81
C GLY A 118 -2.05 -8.42 -23.53
N ILE A 119 -2.09 -7.28 -22.82
CA ILE A 119 -3.01 -7.13 -21.68
C ILE A 119 -4.44 -6.96 -22.18
N SER A 120 -5.33 -7.89 -21.81
CA SER A 120 -6.73 -7.80 -22.22
C SER A 120 -7.46 -6.66 -21.49
N LYS A 121 -8.36 -6.00 -22.21
CA LYS A 121 -9.22 -4.94 -21.65
C LYS A 121 -10.14 -5.49 -20.56
N GLU A 122 -10.58 -6.73 -20.71
CA GLU A 122 -11.43 -7.44 -19.75
C GLU A 122 -10.68 -7.65 -18.43
N ARG A 123 -9.40 -8.05 -18.50
CA ARG A 123 -8.60 -8.24 -17.26
C ARG A 123 -8.36 -6.92 -16.53
N ILE A 124 -8.16 -5.82 -17.25
CA ILE A 124 -8.04 -4.49 -16.65
C ILE A 124 -9.35 -4.14 -15.94
N LYS A 125 -10.51 -4.29 -16.61
CA LYS A 125 -11.82 -3.99 -16.04
C LYS A 125 -12.13 -4.81 -14.80
N GLU A 126 -11.86 -6.11 -14.83
CA GLU A 126 -12.01 -7.01 -13.68
C GLU A 126 -11.21 -6.50 -12.45
N LEU A 127 -9.97 -6.07 -12.68
CA LEU A 127 -9.13 -5.53 -11.60
C LEU A 127 -9.57 -4.15 -11.13
N GLU A 128 -10.06 -3.28 -12.01
CA GLU A 128 -10.65 -1.99 -11.64
C GLU A 128 -11.84 -2.20 -10.70
N GLU A 129 -12.75 -3.12 -11.03
CA GLU A 129 -13.89 -3.48 -10.20
C GLU A 129 -13.45 -4.09 -8.86
N ARG A 130 -12.48 -5.00 -8.89
CA ARG A 130 -11.91 -5.61 -7.67
C ARG A 130 -11.31 -4.56 -6.74
N PHE A 131 -10.52 -3.62 -7.26
CA PHE A 131 -9.89 -2.59 -6.44
C PHE A 131 -10.88 -1.56 -5.91
N THR A 132 -11.94 -1.27 -6.67
CA THR A 132 -13.06 -0.45 -6.19
C THR A 132 -13.78 -1.14 -5.03
N ASN A 133 -14.04 -2.44 -5.14
CA ASN A 133 -14.67 -3.20 -4.04
C ASN A 133 -13.77 -3.25 -2.79
N LEU A 134 -12.46 -3.42 -2.95
CA LEU A 134 -11.51 -3.38 -1.82
C LEU A 134 -11.43 -1.99 -1.17
N GLU A 135 -11.55 -0.93 -1.96
CA GLU A 135 -11.63 0.44 -1.43
C GLU A 135 -12.92 0.67 -0.63
N ASN A 136 -14.06 0.16 -1.11
CA ASN A 136 -15.31 0.22 -0.36
C ASN A 136 -15.18 -0.48 1.00
N VAL A 137 -14.49 -1.61 1.06
CA VAL A 137 -14.18 -2.29 2.33
C VAL A 137 -13.33 -1.40 3.26
N LEU A 138 -12.37 -0.63 2.71
CA LEU A 138 -11.64 0.36 3.52
C LEU A 138 -12.56 1.45 4.07
N PHE A 139 -13.48 1.96 3.24
CA PHE A 139 -14.44 3.00 3.68
C PHE A 139 -15.45 2.51 4.72
N GLU A 140 -15.73 1.22 4.76
CA GLU A 140 -16.59 0.61 5.79
C GLU A 140 -15.91 0.59 7.17
N LEU A 141 -14.59 0.67 7.22
CA LEU A 141 -13.83 0.78 8.46
C LEU A 141 -13.93 2.23 9.00
N LYS A 142 -15.04 2.57 9.64
CA LYS A 142 -15.26 3.93 10.18
C LYS A 142 -14.78 4.02 11.63
N ASP A 143 -13.72 4.78 11.86
CA ASP A 143 -13.22 5.08 13.19
C ASP A 143 -12.57 6.49 13.20
N PRO A 144 -12.75 7.31 14.24
CA PRO A 144 -12.13 8.64 14.35
C PRO A 144 -10.60 8.62 14.30
N LEU A 145 -9.98 7.50 14.65
CA LEU A 145 -8.53 7.32 14.60
C LEU A 145 -8.00 7.11 13.18
N PHE A 146 -8.88 6.88 12.20
CA PHE A 146 -8.46 6.60 10.84
C PHE A 146 -8.19 7.87 10.06
N ARG A 147 -7.15 7.80 9.20
CA ARG A 147 -6.92 8.78 8.13
C ARG A 147 -6.85 8.06 6.81
N PHE A 148 -7.64 8.54 5.86
CA PHE A 148 -7.69 8.00 4.51
C PHE A 148 -6.89 8.90 3.57
N PHE A 149 -6.02 8.29 2.75
CA PHE A 149 -5.22 8.99 1.76
C PHE A 149 -5.30 8.28 0.41
N TYR A 150 -5.38 9.08 -0.64
CA TYR A 150 -5.13 8.58 -1.98
C TYR A 150 -3.66 8.72 -2.35
N TYR A 151 -3.15 7.72 -3.06
CA TYR A 151 -1.80 7.73 -3.62
C TYR A 151 -1.50 9.03 -4.36
N GLU A 152 -2.42 9.45 -5.23
CA GLU A 152 -2.25 10.64 -6.06
C GLU A 152 -2.13 11.91 -5.21
N ASP A 153 -2.92 12.05 -4.16
CA ASP A 153 -2.85 13.21 -3.27
C ASP A 153 -1.52 13.24 -2.53
N LEU A 154 -1.04 12.08 -2.08
CA LEU A 154 0.26 11.97 -1.43
C LEU A 154 1.43 12.25 -2.38
N PHE A 155 1.36 11.82 -3.63
CA PHE A 155 2.49 11.91 -4.58
C PHE A 155 2.46 13.15 -5.47
N TYR A 156 1.35 13.88 -5.53
CA TYR A 156 1.22 15.13 -6.29
C TYR A 156 0.84 16.33 -5.44
N GLY A 157 0.54 16.11 -4.17
CA GLY A 157 0.03 17.12 -3.27
C GLY A 157 0.75 17.16 -1.94
N ASP A 158 -0.02 17.16 -0.89
CA ASP A 158 0.45 17.49 0.45
C ASP A 158 0.82 16.27 1.27
N PHE A 159 2.10 15.91 1.27
CA PHE A 159 2.64 14.93 2.23
C PHE A 159 2.63 15.42 3.66
N TYR A 160 2.50 16.73 3.87
CA TYR A 160 2.56 17.32 5.21
C TYR A 160 1.45 16.76 6.09
N GLU A 161 0.24 16.56 5.56
CA GLU A 161 -0.87 15.98 6.33
C GLU A 161 -0.54 14.57 6.82
N LEU A 162 0.02 13.71 5.95
CA LEU A 162 0.42 12.36 6.34
C LEU A 162 1.50 12.38 7.41
N PHE A 163 2.53 13.20 7.24
CA PHE A 163 3.64 13.22 8.18
C PHE A 163 3.29 13.90 9.49
N ASN A 164 2.48 14.95 9.45
CA ASN A 164 1.90 15.54 10.67
C ASN A 164 1.06 14.51 11.41
N TYR A 165 0.23 13.73 10.70
CA TYR A 165 -0.52 12.66 11.32
C TYR A 165 0.41 11.59 11.92
N LEU A 166 1.54 11.29 11.31
CA LEU A 166 2.52 10.32 11.82
C LEU A 166 3.49 10.90 12.86
N ASN A 167 3.35 12.18 13.22
CA ASN A 167 4.27 12.93 14.10
C ASN A 167 5.71 12.97 13.58
N ILE A 168 5.89 13.08 12.26
CA ILE A 168 7.19 13.26 11.63
C ILE A 168 7.35 14.76 11.34
N ASN A 169 8.23 15.41 12.09
CA ASN A 169 8.36 16.87 12.07
C ASN A 169 9.27 17.41 10.95
N HIS A 170 9.92 16.56 10.18
CA HIS A 170 10.87 16.98 9.15
C HIS A 170 10.67 16.18 7.85
N ILE A 171 10.35 16.88 6.77
CA ILE A 171 10.34 16.32 5.42
C ILE A 171 11.64 16.73 4.76
N ASP A 172 12.54 15.79 4.70
CA ASP A 172 13.85 15.95 4.07
C ASP A 172 13.72 15.99 2.53
N GLU A 173 14.61 16.71 1.83
CA GLU A 173 14.72 16.66 0.37
C GLU A 173 14.91 15.24 -0.16
N ASP A 174 15.50 14.37 0.61
CA ASP A 174 15.60 12.93 0.34
C ASP A 174 14.25 12.26 0.08
N PHE A 175 13.15 12.75 0.62
CA PHE A 175 11.84 12.18 0.33
C PHE A 175 11.39 12.47 -1.10
N LYS A 176 11.63 13.68 -1.60
CA LYS A 176 11.45 14.00 -3.03
C LYS A 176 12.24 13.02 -3.90
N ASN A 177 13.49 12.75 -3.53
CA ASN A 177 14.32 11.79 -4.25
C ASN A 177 13.79 10.34 -4.18
N ILE A 178 13.25 9.90 -3.05
CA ILE A 178 12.60 8.59 -2.91
C ILE A 178 11.33 8.53 -3.76
N LEU A 179 10.55 9.60 -3.80
CA LEU A 179 9.36 9.72 -4.63
C LEU A 179 9.70 9.73 -6.11
N ASP A 180 10.65 10.55 -6.52
CA ASP A 180 11.08 10.65 -7.92
C ASP A 180 11.67 9.32 -8.40
N ASN A 181 12.42 8.63 -7.57
CA ASN A 181 12.93 7.30 -7.89
C ASN A 181 11.82 6.23 -7.91
N SER A 182 10.86 6.26 -7.00
CA SER A 182 9.71 5.34 -7.05
C SER A 182 8.78 5.63 -8.22
N ASN A 183 8.65 6.89 -8.60
CA ASN A 183 7.87 7.36 -9.74
C ASN A 183 8.51 7.02 -11.08
N LYS A 184 9.83 7.06 -11.22
CA LYS A 184 10.55 6.59 -12.42
C LYS A 184 10.22 5.15 -12.79
N TYR A 185 9.77 4.36 -11.83
CA TYR A 185 9.44 2.93 -11.99
C TYR A 185 7.93 2.64 -11.91
N SER A 186 7.08 3.66 -11.79
CA SER A 186 5.62 3.45 -11.75
C SER A 186 4.98 3.80 -13.10
N ILE A 187 4.18 2.87 -13.62
CA ILE A 187 3.43 3.04 -14.89
C ILE A 187 2.52 4.29 -14.85
N GLY A 188 2.06 4.69 -13.66
CA GLY A 188 1.13 5.80 -13.49
C GLY A 188 1.73 7.19 -13.63
N TYR A 189 3.06 7.32 -13.66
CA TYR A 189 3.72 8.62 -13.65
C TYR A 189 4.00 9.22 -15.05
N HIS A 190 3.88 8.43 -16.12
CA HIS A 190 4.07 8.92 -17.48
C HIS A 190 2.77 8.87 -18.28
N PRO A 191 1.88 9.87 -18.14
CA PRO A 191 0.63 9.94 -18.89
C PRO A 191 0.85 9.88 -20.42
N ASN A 192 2.00 10.34 -20.90
CA ASN A 192 2.32 10.38 -22.32
C ASN A 192 2.83 9.03 -22.90
N LYS A 193 3.13 8.02 -22.08
CA LYS A 193 3.56 6.70 -22.56
C LYS A 193 2.43 5.68 -22.66
N ILE A 194 1.32 5.93 -21.97
CA ILE A 194 0.18 4.99 -21.93
C ILE A 194 -0.65 5.03 -23.22
N ASN A 195 -0.58 6.12 -23.98
CA ASN A 195 -1.44 6.32 -25.16
C ASN A 195 -0.99 5.58 -26.43
N LYS A 196 0.11 4.84 -26.43
CA LYS A 196 0.64 4.27 -27.69
C LYS A 196 0.41 2.78 -27.91
N THR A 197 -0.09 2.00 -26.94
CA THR A 197 -0.14 0.53 -27.15
C THR A 197 -1.27 -0.20 -26.41
N ILE A 198 -2.43 0.42 -26.25
CA ILE A 198 -3.63 -0.31 -25.81
C ILE A 198 -4.54 -0.44 -27.02
N ILE A 199 -4.42 -1.56 -27.73
CA ILE A 199 -5.31 -1.99 -28.80
C ILE A 199 -6.59 -2.57 -28.21
#